data_7d3a23bdf18ea39b1dbd395d1a0d965a
#
_entry.id   7d3a23bdf18ea39b1dbd395d1a0d965a
#
_cell.length_a   1.000
_cell.length_b   1.000
_cell.length_c   1.000
_cell.angle_alpha   90.00
_cell.angle_beta   90.00
_cell.angle_gamma   90.00
#
_symmetry.space_group_name_H-M   'P 1'
#
loop_
_entity.id
_entity.type
_entity.pdbx_description
1 polymer ?
#
loop_
_entity_poly.entity_id
_entity_poly.type
_entity_poly.pdbx_seq_one_letter_code
_entity_poly.pdbx_strand_id
1 'polypeptide(L)'
;YIEGRGDPTFGSRYVGSHSFMYRWLREVRNAGIKHITGSVVGDASYFDGNALNPSWLWEDAGNYYAPGIFALSYLDNTMNIVLQSGPVGSIATVLNTTPQVPEVEFENHIRCTHISYDGAFVHGVPYSNRRYLVGSVPSNRQTFGVKGDLPNPPLILARDFTNLLNNSGVKVDGE
;
A
#
# COMPACT_ATOMS: atom_id res chain seq x y z
N TYR A 1 9.44 -12.70 12.70
CA TYR A 1 9.09 -11.28 12.84
C TYR A 1 9.98 -10.44 11.95
N ILE A 2 9.41 -9.40 11.34
CA ILE A 2 10.10 -8.33 10.61
C ILE A 2 9.90 -7.08 11.43
N GLU A 3 10.90 -6.72 12.24
CA GLU A 3 10.83 -5.56 13.13
C GLU A 3 11.28 -4.30 12.38
N GLY A 4 10.42 -3.26 12.37
CA GLY A 4 10.73 -1.95 11.83
C GLY A 4 11.28 -1.01 12.89
N ARG A 5 12.31 -0.23 12.51
CA ARG A 5 12.91 0.81 13.37
C ARG A 5 13.05 2.16 12.68
N GLY A 6 12.13 2.44 11.75
CA GLY A 6 12.07 3.71 11.02
C GLY A 6 12.87 3.75 9.72
N ASP A 7 13.28 2.60 9.17
CA ASP A 7 13.90 2.54 7.84
C ASP A 7 12.82 2.75 6.75
N PRO A 8 12.88 3.84 5.94
CA PRO A 8 11.88 4.11 4.92
C PRO A 8 12.21 3.46 3.57
N THR A 9 13.29 2.67 3.47
CA THR A 9 13.86 2.29 2.17
C THR A 9 13.26 1.02 1.55
N PHE A 10 12.47 0.23 2.29
CA PHE A 10 11.93 -1.03 1.79
C PHE A 10 10.97 -0.83 0.61
N GLY A 11 11.44 -1.15 -0.58
CA GLY A 11 10.69 -1.00 -1.82
C GLY A 11 10.46 0.46 -2.24
N SER A 12 11.14 1.42 -1.61
CA SER A 12 11.03 2.83 -1.97
C SER A 12 11.43 3.07 -3.43
N ARG A 13 10.61 3.81 -4.16
CA ARG A 13 10.89 4.25 -5.54
C ARG A 13 12.02 5.27 -5.63
N TYR A 14 12.38 5.90 -4.51
CA TYR A 14 13.42 6.95 -4.50
C TYR A 14 14.81 6.41 -4.18
N VAL A 15 14.92 5.47 -3.26
CA VAL A 15 16.22 5.02 -2.73
C VAL A 15 16.30 3.52 -2.49
N GLY A 16 15.18 2.81 -2.55
CA GLY A 16 15.11 1.41 -2.18
C GLY A 16 15.56 0.45 -3.27
N SER A 17 16.06 -0.68 -2.85
CA SER A 17 16.25 -1.85 -3.69
C SER A 17 15.02 -2.74 -3.60
N HIS A 18 14.39 -3.04 -4.73
CA HIS A 18 13.28 -4.00 -4.78
C HIS A 18 13.73 -5.46 -4.51
N SER A 19 15.05 -5.69 -4.38
CA SER A 19 15.59 -7.03 -4.16
C SER A 19 15.73 -7.43 -2.68
N PHE A 20 15.35 -6.58 -1.73
CA PHE A 20 15.56 -6.88 -0.30
C PHE A 20 14.83 -8.15 0.16
N MET A 21 13.60 -8.39 -0.30
CA MET A 21 12.85 -9.61 0.04
C MET A 21 13.54 -10.88 -0.49
N TYR A 22 14.17 -10.82 -1.66
CA TYR A 22 14.94 -11.96 -2.19
C TYR A 22 16.20 -12.23 -1.38
N ARG A 23 16.81 -11.19 -0.80
CA ARG A 23 17.91 -11.37 0.15
C ARG A 23 17.43 -12.07 1.43
N TRP A 24 16.28 -11.65 1.97
CA TRP A 24 15.67 -12.32 3.14
C TRP A 24 15.30 -13.78 2.83
N LEU A 25 14.68 -14.05 1.69
CA LEU A 25 14.39 -15.41 1.24
C LEU A 25 15.67 -16.27 1.18
N ARG A 26 16.75 -15.72 0.65
CA ARG A 26 18.02 -16.43 0.60
C ARG A 26 18.53 -16.80 2.00
N GLU A 27 18.45 -15.89 2.96
CA GLU A 27 18.87 -16.16 4.33
C GLU A 27 17.97 -17.21 5.03
N VAL A 28 16.66 -17.17 4.79
CA VAL A 28 15.73 -18.21 5.26
C VAL A 28 16.13 -19.59 4.70
N ARG A 29 16.46 -19.67 3.41
CA ARG A 29 16.93 -20.90 2.77
C ARG A 29 18.31 -21.36 3.27
N ASN A 30 19.23 -20.44 3.46
CA ASN A 30 20.57 -20.73 4.01
C ASN A 30 20.48 -21.30 5.43
N ALA A 31 19.51 -20.84 6.21
CA ALA A 31 19.21 -21.39 7.54
C ALA A 31 18.53 -22.79 7.48
N GLY A 32 18.28 -23.34 6.29
CA GLY A 32 17.65 -24.66 6.11
C GLY A 32 16.15 -24.69 6.40
N ILE A 33 15.50 -23.52 6.55
CA ILE A 33 14.07 -23.41 6.87
C ILE A 33 13.27 -23.73 5.61
N LYS A 34 12.42 -24.76 5.68
CA LYS A 34 11.53 -25.18 4.60
C LYS A 34 10.04 -25.02 4.96
N HIS A 35 9.74 -24.85 6.23
CA HIS A 35 8.39 -24.76 6.74
C HIS A 35 8.33 -23.84 7.97
N ILE A 36 7.38 -22.91 7.97
CA ILE A 36 7.05 -21.99 9.06
C ILE A 36 5.63 -22.33 9.51
N THR A 37 5.47 -22.83 10.74
CA THR A 37 4.18 -23.28 11.30
C THR A 37 3.29 -22.13 11.80
N GLY A 38 3.82 -20.91 11.84
CA GLY A 38 3.10 -19.68 12.19
C GLY A 38 3.00 -18.74 11.01
N SER A 39 2.84 -17.46 11.30
CA SER A 39 2.73 -16.38 10.32
C SER A 39 4.02 -15.56 10.22
N VAL A 40 4.20 -14.88 9.11
CA VAL A 40 5.14 -13.75 9.02
C VAL A 40 4.48 -12.53 9.66
N VAL A 41 5.16 -11.90 10.61
CA VAL A 41 4.63 -10.75 11.35
C VAL A 41 5.46 -9.52 11.02
N GLY A 42 4.80 -8.46 10.51
CA GLY A 42 5.38 -7.12 10.40
C GLY A 42 5.18 -6.36 11.70
N ASP A 43 6.27 -6.10 12.42
CA ASP A 43 6.24 -5.43 13.71
C ASP A 43 6.66 -3.96 13.57
N ALA A 44 5.72 -3.06 13.78
CA ALA A 44 5.92 -1.61 13.77
C ALA A 44 5.81 -0.97 15.17
N SER A 45 5.87 -1.76 16.23
CA SER A 45 5.68 -1.32 17.63
C SER A 45 6.79 -0.42 18.18
N TYR A 46 7.87 -0.24 17.41
CA TYR A 46 8.97 0.64 17.82
C TYR A 46 8.56 2.12 17.96
N PHE A 47 7.57 2.58 17.18
CA PHE A 47 6.95 3.88 17.37
C PHE A 47 5.74 3.77 18.31
N ASP A 48 5.28 4.89 18.85
CA ASP A 48 4.18 4.98 19.82
C ASP A 48 2.78 4.60 19.25
N GLY A 49 2.72 4.22 17.98
CA GLY A 49 1.49 3.83 17.29
C GLY A 49 0.67 5.01 16.75
N ASN A 50 1.09 6.26 16.95
CA ASN A 50 0.43 7.40 16.33
C ASN A 50 0.92 7.60 14.89
N ALA A 51 0.21 6.98 13.96
CA ALA A 51 0.58 7.03 12.55
C ALA A 51 0.21 8.34 11.84
N LEU A 52 -0.49 9.26 12.49
CA LEU A 52 -0.84 10.58 11.95
C LEU A 52 -0.07 11.68 12.68
N ASN A 53 0.56 12.57 11.91
CA ASN A 53 1.13 13.79 12.49
C ASN A 53 -0.02 14.75 12.88
N PRO A 54 -0.08 15.20 14.14
CA PRO A 54 -1.16 16.07 14.62
C PRO A 54 -1.21 17.46 13.94
N SER A 55 -0.14 17.83 13.24
CA SER A 55 -0.07 19.09 12.47
C SER A 55 -0.59 18.96 11.04
N TRP A 56 -0.90 17.76 10.56
CA TRP A 56 -1.47 17.58 9.24
C TRP A 56 -2.93 18.03 9.20
N LEU A 57 -3.32 18.58 8.04
CA LEU A 57 -4.72 18.86 7.80
C LEU A 57 -5.49 17.55 7.67
N TRP A 58 -6.68 17.50 8.22
CA TRP A 58 -7.54 16.32 8.11
C TRP A 58 -7.81 15.92 6.65
N GLU A 59 -7.92 16.89 5.76
CA GLU A 59 -8.15 16.69 4.33
C GLU A 59 -6.97 16.05 3.60
N ASP A 60 -5.76 16.07 4.18
CA ASP A 60 -4.58 15.45 3.60
C ASP A 60 -4.47 13.96 3.93
N ALA A 61 -5.10 13.52 5.02
CA ALA A 61 -5.02 12.14 5.48
C ALA A 61 -5.63 11.18 4.43
N GLY A 62 -4.85 10.17 4.05
CA GLY A 62 -5.21 9.21 3.01
C GLY A 62 -4.60 9.51 1.63
N ASN A 63 -4.09 10.73 1.40
CA ASN A 63 -3.38 11.06 0.18
C ASN A 63 -1.92 10.58 0.22
N TYR A 64 -1.34 10.39 -0.97
CA TYR A 64 0.04 9.90 -1.15
C TYR A 64 1.12 10.83 -0.58
N TYR A 65 0.81 12.10 -0.34
CA TYR A 65 1.74 13.08 0.24
C TYR A 65 1.61 13.21 1.77
N ALA A 66 0.62 12.58 2.36
CA ALA A 66 0.44 12.44 3.79
C ALA A 66 0.15 10.96 4.18
N PRO A 67 1.02 10.01 3.77
CA PRO A 67 0.84 8.62 4.15
C PRO A 67 1.17 8.43 5.62
N GLY A 68 0.50 7.51 6.27
CA GLY A 68 0.73 7.20 7.68
C GLY A 68 2.21 6.93 8.00
N ILE A 69 2.63 7.29 9.21
CA ILE A 69 3.99 7.13 9.72
C ILE A 69 4.07 5.79 10.45
N PHE A 70 4.95 4.89 9.98
CA PHE A 70 5.13 3.57 10.56
C PHE A 70 6.61 3.28 10.83
N ALA A 71 6.90 2.60 11.94
CA ALA A 71 8.26 2.13 12.21
C ALA A 71 8.74 1.10 11.17
N LEU A 72 7.81 0.37 10.53
CA LEU A 72 8.06 -0.52 9.41
C LEU A 72 7.37 0.05 8.16
N SER A 73 8.11 0.82 7.39
CA SER A 73 7.64 1.41 6.13
C SER A 73 7.84 0.45 4.95
N TYR A 74 6.92 0.48 3.99
CA TYR A 74 6.98 -0.32 2.77
C TYR A 74 6.35 0.41 1.58
N LEU A 75 7.04 0.44 0.43
CA LEU A 75 6.60 1.09 -0.82
C LEU A 75 6.24 2.58 -0.62
N ASP A 76 7.08 3.31 0.13
CA ASP A 76 6.84 4.71 0.52
C ASP A 76 5.51 4.90 1.28
N ASN A 77 4.94 3.85 1.87
CA ASN A 77 3.62 3.79 2.50
C ASN A 77 2.49 4.25 1.56
N THR A 78 2.63 4.02 0.25
CA THR A 78 1.67 4.46 -0.77
C THR A 78 1.22 3.32 -1.66
N MET A 79 0.02 3.44 -2.22
CA MET A 79 -0.51 2.57 -3.27
C MET A 79 -0.94 3.39 -4.48
N ASN A 80 -0.94 2.76 -5.63
CA ASN A 80 -1.57 3.28 -6.84
C ASN A 80 -2.93 2.62 -7.01
N ILE A 81 -4.00 3.42 -7.10
CA ILE A 81 -5.36 3.00 -7.36
C ILE A 81 -5.58 3.11 -8.87
N VAL A 82 -5.77 1.98 -9.53
CA VAL A 82 -5.97 1.92 -10.98
C VAL A 82 -7.45 2.08 -11.30
N LEU A 83 -7.76 3.13 -12.02
CA LEU A 83 -9.12 3.46 -12.45
C LEU A 83 -9.30 3.23 -13.95
N GLN A 84 -10.52 2.91 -14.33
CA GLN A 84 -11.01 3.05 -15.70
C GLN A 84 -11.98 4.24 -15.74
N SER A 85 -11.78 5.17 -16.65
CA SER A 85 -12.67 6.32 -16.80
C SER A 85 -13.50 6.23 -18.07
N GLY A 86 -14.78 6.52 -17.92
CA GLY A 86 -15.78 6.56 -18.98
C GLY A 86 -15.96 7.96 -19.59
N PRO A 87 -17.12 8.21 -20.23
CA PRO A 87 -17.48 9.52 -20.75
C PRO A 87 -17.50 10.61 -19.69
N VAL A 88 -17.39 11.86 -20.13
CA VAL A 88 -17.53 13.03 -19.24
C VAL A 88 -18.83 12.97 -18.44
N GLY A 89 -18.75 13.22 -17.14
CA GLY A 89 -19.88 13.19 -16.20
C GLY A 89 -20.12 11.83 -15.54
N SER A 90 -19.55 10.73 -16.07
CA SER A 90 -19.65 9.43 -15.42
C SER A 90 -18.73 9.33 -14.16
N ILE A 91 -18.98 8.34 -13.33
CA ILE A 91 -18.07 7.95 -12.22
C ILE A 91 -17.02 6.99 -12.79
N ALA A 92 -15.75 7.19 -12.43
CA ALA A 92 -14.69 6.26 -12.79
C ALA A 92 -14.85 4.94 -12.03
N THR A 93 -14.40 3.83 -12.61
CA THR A 93 -14.44 2.51 -11.99
C THR A 93 -13.08 2.17 -11.40
N VAL A 94 -13.02 1.76 -10.13
CA VAL A 94 -11.81 1.20 -9.53
C VAL A 94 -11.61 -0.22 -10.07
N LEU A 95 -10.46 -0.48 -10.68
CA LEU A 95 -10.10 -1.80 -11.22
C LEU A 95 -9.31 -2.64 -10.22
N ASN A 96 -8.25 -2.09 -9.68
CA ASN A 96 -7.35 -2.73 -8.71
C ASN A 96 -6.44 -1.70 -8.03
N THR A 97 -5.57 -2.20 -7.15
CA THR A 97 -4.48 -1.42 -6.53
C THR A 97 -3.12 -2.05 -6.81
N THR A 98 -2.07 -1.23 -6.72
CA THR A 98 -0.68 -1.70 -6.75
C THR A 98 0.10 -1.05 -5.59
N PRO A 99 0.61 -1.82 -4.59
CA PRO A 99 0.41 -3.26 -4.43
C PRO A 99 -1.07 -3.64 -4.32
N GLN A 100 -1.39 -4.90 -4.54
CA GLN A 100 -2.76 -5.37 -4.35
C GLN A 100 -3.13 -5.35 -2.87
N VAL A 101 -4.22 -4.66 -2.53
CA VAL A 101 -4.76 -4.53 -1.17
C VAL A 101 -6.25 -4.89 -1.22
N PRO A 102 -6.58 -6.20 -1.33
CA PRO A 102 -7.95 -6.66 -1.57
C PRO A 102 -8.92 -6.31 -0.45
N GLU A 103 -8.42 -6.08 0.76
CA GLU A 103 -9.20 -5.68 1.93
C GLU A 103 -9.60 -4.21 1.94
N VAL A 104 -9.10 -3.38 1.00
CA VAL A 104 -9.50 -1.96 0.93
C VAL A 104 -10.88 -1.82 0.29
N GLU A 105 -11.75 -1.16 1.00
CA GLU A 105 -13.08 -0.77 0.55
C GLU A 105 -13.05 0.67 0.05
N PHE A 106 -13.43 0.85 -1.22
CA PHE A 106 -13.49 2.18 -1.84
C PHE A 106 -14.92 2.70 -1.90
N GLU A 107 -15.17 3.83 -1.23
CA GLU A 107 -16.33 4.66 -1.49
C GLU A 107 -15.97 5.70 -2.55
N ASN A 108 -16.35 5.42 -3.80
CA ASN A 108 -15.81 6.12 -4.95
C ASN A 108 -16.80 7.11 -5.58
N HIS A 109 -16.44 8.39 -5.60
CA HIS A 109 -17.15 9.50 -6.20
C HIS A 109 -16.33 10.27 -7.24
N ILE A 110 -15.22 9.70 -7.74
CA ILE A 110 -14.36 10.34 -8.74
C ILE A 110 -15.13 10.48 -10.07
N ARG A 111 -15.24 11.70 -10.57
CA ARG A 111 -15.90 12.01 -11.82
C ARG A 111 -14.94 12.09 -13.00
N CYS A 112 -15.39 11.58 -14.15
CA CYS A 112 -14.69 11.73 -15.42
C CYS A 112 -14.99 13.12 -16.00
N THR A 113 -13.94 13.88 -16.32
CA THR A 113 -14.06 15.26 -16.81
C THR A 113 -13.11 15.54 -17.99
N HIS A 114 -13.12 16.76 -18.50
CA HIS A 114 -12.21 17.19 -19.60
C HIS A 114 -10.80 17.56 -19.15
N ILE A 115 -10.45 17.39 -17.84
CA ILE A 115 -9.10 17.68 -17.36
C ILE A 115 -8.08 16.70 -17.96
N SER A 116 -6.80 17.08 -17.93
CA SER A 116 -5.69 16.26 -18.42
C SER A 116 -4.73 15.78 -17.31
N TYR A 117 -5.05 16.07 -16.05
CA TYR A 117 -4.23 15.78 -14.88
C TYR A 117 -5.02 14.97 -13.83
N ASP A 118 -4.33 14.51 -12.79
CA ASP A 118 -4.94 13.92 -11.60
C ASP A 118 -5.49 15.02 -10.70
N GLY A 119 -6.81 15.13 -10.66
CA GLY A 119 -7.56 16.02 -9.76
C GLY A 119 -8.35 15.24 -8.71
N ALA A 120 -7.95 14.00 -8.44
CA ALA A 120 -8.58 13.16 -7.42
C ALA A 120 -7.89 13.30 -6.07
N PHE A 121 -8.68 13.09 -5.01
CA PHE A 121 -8.20 13.02 -3.63
C PHE A 121 -8.65 11.70 -3.00
N VAL A 122 -7.77 11.16 -2.17
CA VAL A 122 -8.01 9.94 -1.40
C VAL A 122 -8.05 10.29 0.06
N HIS A 123 -9.18 10.07 0.74
CA HIS A 123 -9.32 10.32 2.16
C HIS A 123 -9.42 9.00 2.92
N GLY A 124 -8.74 8.93 4.04
CA GLY A 124 -8.73 7.78 4.92
C GLY A 124 -7.79 7.99 6.10
N VAL A 125 -7.75 7.02 6.99
CA VAL A 125 -6.85 7.06 8.14
C VAL A 125 -6.03 5.76 8.21
N PRO A 126 -4.83 5.78 8.79
CA PRO A 126 -4.04 4.59 9.03
C PRO A 126 -4.85 3.50 9.76
N TYR A 127 -4.54 2.24 9.46
CA TYR A 127 -5.21 1.03 9.98
C TYR A 127 -6.69 0.88 9.59
N SER A 128 -7.31 1.85 8.90
CA SER A 128 -8.65 1.69 8.32
C SER A 128 -8.55 1.19 6.89
N ASN A 129 -9.33 0.18 6.54
CA ASN A 129 -9.42 -0.31 5.17
C ASN A 129 -10.36 0.53 4.30
N ARG A 130 -11.07 1.52 4.84
CA ARG A 130 -11.92 2.42 4.07
C ARG A 130 -11.15 3.57 3.47
N ARG A 131 -11.38 3.80 2.16
CA ARG A 131 -10.88 4.97 1.44
C ARG A 131 -12.02 5.64 0.68
N TYR A 132 -12.19 6.92 0.94
CA TYR A 132 -13.16 7.76 0.28
C TYR A 132 -12.49 8.52 -0.87
N LEU A 133 -12.95 8.29 -2.10
CA LEU A 133 -12.36 8.83 -3.30
C LEU A 133 -13.24 9.93 -3.88
N VAL A 134 -12.70 11.15 -4.06
CA VAL A 134 -13.41 12.30 -4.60
C VAL A 134 -12.60 13.02 -5.66
N GLY A 135 -13.20 13.99 -6.31
CA GLY A 135 -12.55 14.83 -7.32
C GLY A 135 -12.76 14.34 -8.73
N SER A 136 -11.78 14.53 -9.59
CA SER A 136 -11.93 14.29 -11.02
C SER A 136 -10.69 13.69 -11.67
N VAL A 137 -10.94 12.88 -12.73
CA VAL A 137 -9.88 12.31 -13.58
C VAL A 137 -10.20 12.55 -15.05
N PRO A 138 -9.21 12.46 -15.96
CA PRO A 138 -9.46 12.55 -17.39
C PRO A 138 -10.45 11.50 -17.85
N SER A 139 -11.41 11.89 -18.72
CA SER A 139 -12.38 10.97 -19.31
C SER A 139 -11.77 10.04 -20.36
N ASN A 140 -12.46 8.92 -20.64
CA ASN A 140 -12.16 7.95 -21.70
C ASN A 140 -10.73 7.36 -21.62
N ARG A 141 -10.28 7.01 -20.43
CA ARG A 141 -9.01 6.30 -20.21
C ARG A 141 -9.28 4.84 -19.85
N GLN A 142 -8.64 3.92 -20.55
CA GLN A 142 -8.70 2.49 -20.20
C GLN A 142 -8.07 2.23 -18.83
N THR A 143 -6.98 2.95 -18.51
CA THR A 143 -6.34 2.95 -17.22
C THR A 143 -5.87 4.35 -16.85
N PHE A 144 -6.07 4.73 -15.60
CA PHE A 144 -5.58 5.97 -15.01
C PHE A 144 -5.19 5.71 -13.55
N GLY A 145 -4.01 6.15 -13.14
CA GLY A 145 -3.51 5.92 -11.78
C GLY A 145 -3.75 7.12 -10.88
N VAL A 146 -4.36 6.89 -9.73
CA VAL A 146 -4.48 7.84 -8.61
C VAL A 146 -3.70 7.30 -7.43
N LYS A 147 -2.92 8.14 -6.76
CA LYS A 147 -2.10 7.70 -5.63
C LYS A 147 -2.80 7.99 -4.31
N GLY A 148 -2.81 6.98 -3.42
CA GLY A 148 -3.26 7.10 -2.03
C GLY A 148 -2.23 6.53 -1.06
N ASP A 149 -2.51 6.68 0.24
CA ASP A 149 -1.74 6.02 1.27
C ASP A 149 -2.01 4.51 1.31
N LEU A 150 -1.04 3.76 1.82
CA LEU A 150 -1.17 2.33 2.11
C LEU A 150 -1.69 2.19 3.55
N PRO A 151 -2.86 1.56 3.79
CA PRO A 151 -3.51 1.54 5.11
C PRO A 151 -2.66 0.94 6.23
N ASN A 152 -1.94 -0.13 5.92
CA ASN A 152 -1.15 -0.89 6.88
C ASN A 152 0.11 -1.46 6.20
N PRO A 153 1.14 -0.64 5.97
CA PRO A 153 2.38 -1.07 5.32
C PRO A 153 3.03 -2.30 5.95
N PRO A 154 3.10 -2.45 7.30
CA PRO A 154 3.65 -3.64 7.94
C PRO A 154 2.93 -4.94 7.56
N LEU A 155 1.60 -4.92 7.51
CA LEU A 155 0.78 -6.07 7.12
C LEU A 155 1.01 -6.44 5.65
N ILE A 156 1.05 -5.43 4.77
CA ILE A 156 1.25 -5.66 3.34
C ILE A 156 2.65 -6.25 3.07
N LEU A 157 3.68 -5.72 3.74
CA LEU A 157 5.04 -6.25 3.66
C LEU A 157 5.09 -7.72 4.12
N ALA A 158 4.47 -8.04 5.25
CA ALA A 158 4.43 -9.39 5.79
C ALA A 158 3.73 -10.36 4.84
N ARG A 159 2.61 -9.95 4.24
CA ARG A 159 1.87 -10.74 3.25
C ARG A 159 2.68 -10.96 1.97
N ASP A 160 3.30 -9.91 1.43
CA ASP A 160 4.09 -10.02 0.21
C ASP A 160 5.30 -10.94 0.43
N PHE A 161 5.92 -10.89 1.60
CA PHE A 161 6.99 -11.80 1.95
C PHE A 161 6.50 -13.24 2.19
N THR A 162 5.33 -13.44 2.80
CA THR A 162 4.66 -14.75 2.91
C THR A 162 4.41 -15.35 1.53
N ASN A 163 3.88 -14.55 0.60
CA ASN A 163 3.64 -14.99 -0.77
C ASN A 163 4.95 -15.37 -1.49
N LEU A 164 6.01 -14.59 -1.30
CA LEU A 164 7.32 -14.90 -1.87
C LEU A 164 7.89 -16.20 -1.30
N LEU A 165 7.78 -16.45 0.01
CA LEU A 165 8.20 -17.68 0.66
C LEU A 165 7.47 -18.89 0.08
N ASN A 166 6.13 -18.84 0.05
CA ASN A 166 5.29 -19.91 -0.46
C ASN A 166 5.59 -20.22 -1.93
N ASN A 167 5.66 -19.19 -2.78
CA ASN A 167 5.99 -19.34 -4.20
C ASN A 167 7.43 -19.83 -4.43
N SER A 168 8.26 -19.77 -3.43
CA SER A 168 9.67 -20.17 -3.49
C SER A 168 9.96 -21.49 -2.77
N GLY A 169 8.94 -22.24 -2.36
CA GLY A 169 9.07 -23.56 -1.76
C GLY A 169 9.38 -23.56 -0.25
N VAL A 170 9.17 -22.43 0.42
CA VAL A 170 9.17 -22.35 1.89
C VAL A 170 7.71 -22.21 2.34
N LYS A 171 7.12 -23.29 2.84
CA LYS A 171 5.72 -23.30 3.25
C LYS A 171 5.50 -22.43 4.49
N VAL A 172 4.48 -21.58 4.48
CA VAL A 172 4.01 -20.81 5.64
C VAL A 172 2.55 -21.21 5.89
N ASP A 173 2.22 -21.69 7.12
CA ASP A 173 0.89 -22.18 7.47
C ASP A 173 -0.06 -21.05 7.90
N GLY A 174 0.46 -19.98 8.48
CA GLY A 174 -0.33 -18.84 8.95
C GLY A 174 -0.51 -17.76 7.88
N GLU A 175 -1.56 -16.96 8.07
CA GLU A 175 -1.88 -15.79 7.25
C GLU A 175 -1.17 -14.54 7.76
#